data_802515877f8f6a6d81f527c5d250c335
#
_entry.id   802515877f8f6a6d81f527c5d250c335
#
_cell.length_a   1.000
_cell.length_b   1.000
_cell.length_c   1.000
_cell.angle_alpha   90.00
_cell.angle_beta   90.00
_cell.angle_gamma   90.00
#
_symmetry.space_group_name_H-M   'P 1'
#
loop_
_entity.id
_entity.type
_entity.pdbx_description
1 polymer ?
#
loop_
_entity_poly.entity_id
_entity_poly.type
_entity_poly.pdbx_seq_one_letter_code
_entity_poly.pdbx_strand_id
1 'polypeptide(L)'
;MKKTIRDYDLNNKKVIIRCDFNVPIKEGKIIDDNRIVQSLATINYAIENGAKLILMSHLGRIKEESDKASNSLKLVAERLSELLKKEVKFSPVTRGEELEKLVNSLEPGDVLLMENTRYEDVPGKKESGNDPELGAYWASLGDLFINDAFGTAHRAHASNVGIASHLPSGLGFLVEKEVNALSVLVEPEHPFVVV
;
A
#
# COMPACT_ATOMS: atom_id res chain seq x y z
N MET A 1 1.49 -3.42 -22.75
CA MET A 1 2.25 -3.56 -21.50
C MET A 1 1.54 -2.71 -20.43
N LYS A 2 1.44 -3.16 -19.18
CA LYS A 2 0.83 -2.36 -18.11
C LYS A 2 1.81 -1.28 -17.64
N LYS A 3 1.32 -0.10 -17.29
CA LYS A 3 2.16 0.98 -16.76
C LYS A 3 2.72 0.60 -15.39
N THR A 4 3.97 1.02 -15.15
CA THR A 4 4.69 0.84 -13.89
C THR A 4 4.99 2.18 -13.26
N ILE A 5 5.51 2.20 -12.05
CA ILE A 5 5.94 3.43 -11.38
C ILE A 5 6.96 4.24 -12.20
N ARG A 6 7.75 3.56 -13.07
CA ARG A 6 8.76 4.22 -13.93
C ARG A 6 8.16 5.06 -15.05
N ASP A 7 6.90 4.83 -15.41
CA ASP A 7 6.21 5.51 -16.50
C ASP A 7 5.61 6.87 -16.09
N TYR A 8 5.87 7.30 -14.85
CA TYR A 8 5.31 8.52 -14.29
C TYR A 8 6.39 9.46 -13.75
N ASP A 9 6.16 10.76 -13.90
CA ASP A 9 6.92 11.78 -13.17
C ASP A 9 6.42 11.82 -11.73
N LEU A 10 7.31 11.52 -10.79
CA LEU A 10 7.00 11.46 -9.37
C LEU A 10 7.38 12.74 -8.61
N ASN A 11 8.16 13.64 -9.26
CA ASN A 11 8.73 14.79 -8.59
C ASN A 11 7.64 15.72 -8.02
N ASN A 12 7.69 15.92 -6.71
CA ASN A 12 6.73 16.73 -5.94
C ASN A 12 5.27 16.24 -6.00
N LYS A 13 5.04 14.98 -6.45
CA LYS A 13 3.71 14.36 -6.50
C LYS A 13 3.39 13.63 -5.20
N LYS A 14 2.13 13.69 -4.78
CA LYS A 14 1.59 12.83 -3.72
C LYS A 14 1.30 11.46 -4.33
N VAL A 15 2.15 10.48 -4.03
CA VAL A 15 2.05 9.12 -4.57
C VAL A 15 1.51 8.18 -3.51
N ILE A 16 0.35 7.62 -3.75
CA ILE A 16 -0.25 6.59 -2.92
C ILE A 16 0.32 5.24 -3.35
N ILE A 17 0.96 4.50 -2.44
CA ILE A 17 1.44 3.14 -2.70
C ILE A 17 0.68 2.15 -1.81
N ARG A 18 -0.03 1.21 -2.43
CA ARG A 18 -0.63 0.08 -1.73
C ARG A 18 0.41 -1.02 -1.58
N CYS A 19 0.91 -1.19 -0.35
CA CYS A 19 1.89 -2.20 0.04
C CYS A 19 1.22 -3.44 0.66
N ASP A 20 1.94 -4.54 0.76
CA ASP A 20 1.53 -5.71 1.53
C ASP A 20 2.39 -5.84 2.80
N PHE A 21 2.01 -5.14 3.85
CA PHE A 21 2.64 -5.18 5.17
C PHE A 21 1.90 -6.12 6.15
N ASN A 22 1.18 -7.10 5.63
CA ASN A 22 0.50 -8.11 6.45
C ASN A 22 1.51 -9.10 7.02
N VAL A 23 2.32 -8.62 7.96
CA VAL A 23 3.40 -9.35 8.63
C VAL A 23 2.90 -10.06 9.91
N PRO A 24 3.50 -11.20 10.30
CA PRO A 24 3.16 -11.84 11.56
C PRO A 24 3.71 -11.02 12.75
N ILE A 25 2.82 -10.71 13.70
CA ILE A 25 3.16 -10.05 14.96
C ILE A 25 2.88 -11.00 16.12
N LYS A 26 3.84 -11.15 17.01
CA LYS A 26 3.69 -11.93 18.25
C LYS A 26 4.32 -11.18 19.42
N GLU A 27 3.59 -11.08 20.52
CA GLU A 27 4.07 -10.41 21.73
C GLU A 27 4.60 -8.97 21.48
N GLY A 28 3.91 -8.22 20.60
CA GLY A 28 4.30 -6.85 20.24
C GLY A 28 5.55 -6.74 19.37
N LYS A 29 5.99 -7.82 18.72
CA LYS A 29 7.16 -7.83 17.83
C LYS A 29 6.81 -8.43 16.48
N ILE A 30 7.36 -7.85 15.41
CA ILE A 30 7.32 -8.43 14.06
C ILE A 30 8.25 -9.65 14.06
N ILE A 31 7.70 -10.81 13.69
CA ILE A 31 8.46 -12.08 13.66
C ILE A 31 9.17 -12.29 12.31
N ASP A 32 8.56 -11.80 11.25
CA ASP A 32 9.10 -11.84 9.89
C ASP A 32 8.76 -10.54 9.18
N ASP A 33 9.76 -9.80 8.76
CA ASP A 33 9.63 -8.50 8.07
C ASP A 33 9.84 -8.58 6.56
N ASN A 34 9.94 -9.78 5.99
CA ASN A 34 10.26 -9.98 4.58
C ASN A 34 9.34 -9.19 3.64
N ARG A 35 8.05 -9.09 3.94
CA ARG A 35 7.09 -8.29 3.14
C ARG A 35 7.40 -6.81 3.16
N ILE A 36 7.89 -6.28 4.28
CA ILE A 36 8.34 -4.88 4.37
C ILE A 36 9.60 -4.69 3.53
N VAL A 37 10.57 -5.60 3.68
CA VAL A 37 11.83 -5.57 2.93
C VAL A 37 11.60 -5.62 1.42
N GLN A 38 10.69 -6.48 0.94
CA GLN A 38 10.37 -6.59 -0.48
C GLN A 38 9.77 -5.31 -1.07
N SER A 39 9.06 -4.49 -0.28
CA SER A 39 8.48 -3.23 -0.73
C SER A 39 9.50 -2.09 -0.82
N LEU A 40 10.70 -2.24 -0.23
CA LEU A 40 11.70 -1.16 -0.17
C LEU A 40 12.16 -0.69 -1.54
N ALA A 41 12.23 -1.58 -2.53
CA ALA A 41 12.65 -1.22 -3.88
C ALA A 41 11.73 -0.15 -4.49
N THR A 42 10.42 -0.34 -4.40
CA THR A 42 9.41 0.62 -4.90
C THR A 42 9.42 1.91 -4.08
N ILE A 43 9.52 1.80 -2.75
CA ILE A 43 9.53 2.94 -1.84
C ILE A 43 10.77 3.81 -2.06
N ASN A 44 11.96 3.20 -2.10
CA ASN A 44 13.22 3.93 -2.34
C ASN A 44 13.21 4.63 -3.70
N TYR A 45 12.78 3.94 -4.75
CA TYR A 45 12.66 4.54 -6.07
C TYR A 45 11.78 5.79 -6.04
N ALA A 46 10.65 5.74 -5.36
CA ALA A 46 9.76 6.88 -5.26
C ALA A 46 10.37 8.03 -4.44
N ILE A 47 11.07 7.73 -3.33
CA ILE A 47 11.81 8.72 -2.52
C ILE A 47 12.88 9.41 -3.36
N GLU A 48 13.71 8.64 -4.06
CA GLU A 48 14.81 9.13 -4.91
C GLU A 48 14.32 10.01 -6.06
N ASN A 49 13.09 9.79 -6.52
CA ASN A 49 12.44 10.61 -7.56
C ASN A 49 11.58 11.75 -6.98
N GLY A 50 11.75 12.10 -5.70
CA GLY A 50 11.14 13.27 -5.09
C GLY A 50 9.63 13.18 -4.86
N ALA A 51 9.08 11.97 -4.74
CA ALA A 51 7.69 11.77 -4.38
C ALA A 51 7.41 12.14 -2.91
N LYS A 52 6.17 12.55 -2.63
CA LYS A 52 5.58 12.66 -1.29
C LYS A 52 4.76 11.40 -1.06
N LEU A 53 5.25 10.45 -0.25
CA LEU A 53 4.70 9.11 -0.19
C LEU A 53 3.59 8.97 0.86
N ILE A 54 2.50 8.37 0.42
CA ILE A 54 1.40 7.92 1.28
C ILE A 54 1.30 6.41 1.13
N LEU A 55 1.77 5.67 2.14
CA LEU A 55 1.75 4.22 2.16
C LEU A 55 0.46 3.72 2.80
N MET A 56 -0.14 2.72 2.20
CA MET A 56 -1.35 2.05 2.66
C MET A 56 -1.13 0.55 2.72
N SER A 57 -1.61 -0.09 3.77
CA SER A 57 -1.63 -1.55 3.86
C SER A 57 -2.75 -2.03 4.76
N HIS A 58 -3.06 -3.32 4.66
CA HIS A 58 -3.82 -4.02 5.68
C HIS A 58 -2.91 -4.84 6.60
N LEU A 59 -3.39 -5.12 7.78
CA LEU A 59 -2.77 -6.06 8.73
C LEU A 59 -3.87 -6.88 9.38
N GLY A 60 -3.78 -8.20 9.25
CA GLY A 60 -4.76 -9.13 9.81
C GLY A 60 -6.17 -8.95 9.24
N ARG A 61 -7.15 -9.35 10.03
CA ARG A 61 -8.59 -9.17 9.77
C ARG A 61 -9.23 -8.44 10.92
N ILE A 62 -9.98 -7.41 10.61
CA ILE A 62 -10.76 -6.65 11.59
C ILE A 62 -12.22 -7.07 11.44
N LYS A 63 -12.76 -7.73 12.44
CA LYS A 63 -14.16 -8.20 12.51
C LYS A 63 -14.97 -7.40 13.50
N GLU A 64 -14.32 -6.91 14.54
CA GLU A 64 -14.89 -6.11 15.63
C GLU A 64 -13.90 -5.03 16.09
N GLU A 65 -14.38 -4.06 16.87
CA GLU A 65 -13.55 -2.93 17.34
C GLU A 65 -12.34 -3.38 18.16
N SER A 66 -12.47 -4.45 18.95
CA SER A 66 -11.39 -5.00 19.77
C SER A 66 -10.20 -5.50 18.96
N ASP A 67 -10.42 -5.90 17.69
CA ASP A 67 -9.34 -6.37 16.81
C ASP A 67 -8.36 -5.25 16.41
N LYS A 68 -8.80 -3.99 16.44
CA LYS A 68 -8.00 -2.85 15.99
C LYS A 68 -6.71 -2.70 16.78
N ALA A 69 -6.77 -2.82 18.10
CA ALA A 69 -5.60 -2.60 18.96
C ALA A 69 -4.43 -3.56 18.67
N SER A 70 -4.73 -4.81 18.30
CA SER A 70 -3.71 -5.82 17.99
C SER A 70 -3.24 -5.80 16.53
N ASN A 71 -3.89 -5.03 15.68
CA ASN A 71 -3.64 -4.98 14.24
C ASN A 71 -3.30 -3.56 13.75
N SER A 72 -2.70 -2.73 14.62
CA SER A 72 -2.19 -1.42 14.23
C SER A 72 -0.91 -1.55 13.40
N LEU A 73 -0.76 -0.72 12.37
CA LEU A 73 0.44 -0.62 11.56
C LEU A 73 1.58 0.18 12.21
N LYS A 74 1.41 0.66 13.44
CA LYS A 74 2.43 1.45 14.14
C LYS A 74 3.79 0.76 14.19
N LEU A 75 3.83 -0.53 14.56
CA LEU A 75 5.08 -1.32 14.59
C LEU A 75 5.72 -1.44 13.20
N VAL A 76 4.89 -1.50 12.16
CA VAL A 76 5.37 -1.51 10.77
C VAL A 76 6.00 -0.17 10.40
N ALA A 77 5.41 0.96 10.82
CA ALA A 77 6.00 2.29 10.61
C ALA A 77 7.37 2.43 11.29
N GLU A 78 7.49 1.95 12.53
CA GLU A 78 8.74 1.93 13.28
C GLU A 78 9.79 1.07 12.55
N ARG A 79 9.44 -0.15 12.14
CA ARG A 79 10.35 -1.03 11.40
C ARG A 79 10.75 -0.47 10.05
N LEU A 80 9.81 0.14 9.34
CA LEU A 80 10.08 0.77 8.05
C LEU A 80 11.04 1.98 8.21
N SER A 81 10.90 2.77 9.29
CA SER A 81 11.82 3.87 9.59
C SER A 81 13.25 3.37 9.81
N GLU A 82 13.42 2.24 10.51
CA GLU A 82 14.75 1.62 10.69
C GLU A 82 15.37 1.18 9.36
N LEU A 83 14.59 0.51 8.51
CA LEU A 83 15.05 -0.01 7.23
C LEU A 83 15.39 1.10 6.23
N LEU A 84 14.59 2.15 6.18
CA LEU A 84 14.81 3.32 5.33
C LEU A 84 15.88 4.26 5.89
N LYS A 85 16.28 4.11 7.17
CA LYS A 85 17.13 5.05 7.91
C LYS A 85 16.62 6.49 7.83
N LYS A 86 15.31 6.62 7.86
CA LYS A 86 14.57 7.86 7.70
C LYS A 86 13.28 7.79 8.49
N GLU A 87 12.83 8.93 9.03
CA GLU A 87 11.54 9.00 9.70
C GLU A 87 10.41 8.63 8.73
N VAL A 88 9.58 7.69 9.14
CA VAL A 88 8.28 7.39 8.54
C VAL A 88 7.22 7.97 9.46
N LYS A 89 6.54 9.03 9.00
CA LYS A 89 5.40 9.60 9.72
C LYS A 89 4.29 8.55 9.80
N PHE A 90 3.61 8.48 10.93
CA PHE A 90 2.50 7.55 11.11
C PHE A 90 1.20 8.31 11.40
N SER A 91 0.16 7.99 10.64
CA SER A 91 -1.20 8.46 10.94
C SER A 91 -1.97 7.39 11.71
N PRO A 92 -2.46 7.68 12.93
CA PRO A 92 -3.24 6.72 13.71
C PRO A 92 -4.68 6.54 13.19
N VAL A 93 -5.02 7.23 12.12
CA VAL A 93 -6.34 7.21 11.50
C VAL A 93 -6.26 6.91 10.01
N THR A 94 -7.37 6.40 9.45
CA THR A 94 -7.50 6.06 8.04
C THR A 94 -8.18 7.15 7.21
N ARG A 95 -8.75 8.18 7.87
CA ARG A 95 -9.42 9.33 7.24
C ARG A 95 -9.64 10.49 8.22
N GLY A 96 -10.03 11.63 7.66
CA GLY A 96 -10.36 12.86 8.42
C GLY A 96 -9.21 13.84 8.52
N GLU A 97 -9.47 14.96 9.19
CA GLU A 97 -8.57 16.12 9.24
C GLU A 97 -7.15 15.79 9.72
N GLU A 98 -6.97 14.85 10.63
CA GLU A 98 -5.66 14.47 11.14
C GLU A 98 -4.80 13.86 10.03
N LEU A 99 -5.35 12.92 9.25
CA LEU A 99 -4.67 12.35 8.09
C LEU A 99 -4.40 13.42 7.02
N GLU A 100 -5.39 14.25 6.72
CA GLU A 100 -5.27 15.30 5.69
C GLU A 100 -4.19 16.33 6.05
N LYS A 101 -4.08 16.73 7.32
CA LYS A 101 -3.00 17.61 7.82
C LYS A 101 -1.63 16.96 7.62
N LEU A 102 -1.47 15.67 7.96
CA LEU A 102 -0.22 14.95 7.76
C LEU A 102 0.12 14.86 6.26
N VAL A 103 -0.82 14.48 5.40
CA VAL A 103 -0.64 14.42 3.96
C VAL A 103 -0.24 15.77 3.37
N ASN A 104 -0.86 16.86 3.82
CA ASN A 104 -0.56 18.21 3.32
C ASN A 104 0.77 18.76 3.84
N SER A 105 1.30 18.20 4.92
CA SER A 105 2.62 18.56 5.47
C SER A 105 3.79 17.81 4.86
N LEU A 106 3.54 16.89 3.91
CA LEU A 106 4.60 16.11 3.29
C LEU A 106 5.45 16.98 2.33
N GLU A 107 6.74 16.84 2.46
CA GLU A 107 7.73 17.38 1.55
C GLU A 107 8.28 16.29 0.60
N PRO A 108 8.91 16.66 -0.55
CA PRO A 108 9.52 15.69 -1.44
C PRO A 108 10.48 14.73 -0.71
N GLY A 109 10.25 13.45 -0.86
CA GLY A 109 11.00 12.39 -0.19
C GLY A 109 10.44 11.98 1.18
N ASP A 110 9.45 12.69 1.74
CA ASP A 110 8.78 12.26 2.97
C ASP A 110 7.93 11.01 2.77
N VAL A 111 7.81 10.23 3.84
CA VAL A 111 7.02 8.99 3.86
C VAL A 111 6.02 9.05 5.01
N LEU A 112 4.76 8.84 4.69
CA LEU A 112 3.67 8.67 5.64
C LEU A 112 3.09 7.27 5.48
N LEU A 113 2.99 6.52 6.57
CA LEU A 113 2.18 5.29 6.64
C LEU A 113 0.89 5.62 7.38
N MET A 114 -0.26 5.39 6.75
CA MET A 114 -1.54 5.50 7.43
C MET A 114 -1.91 4.20 8.16
N GLU A 115 -2.83 4.29 9.09
CA GLU A 115 -3.32 3.14 9.86
C GLU A 115 -3.98 2.09 8.95
N ASN A 116 -4.10 0.88 9.46
CA ASN A 116 -4.63 -0.31 8.80
C ASN A 116 -5.94 -0.05 8.07
N THR A 117 -5.92 -0.20 6.74
CA THR A 117 -7.09 0.05 5.87
C THR A 117 -8.33 -0.76 6.28
N ARG A 118 -8.12 -1.92 6.91
CA ARG A 118 -9.19 -2.78 7.42
C ARG A 118 -9.94 -2.22 8.63
N TYR A 119 -9.47 -1.13 9.25
CA TYR A 119 -10.25 -0.44 10.28
C TYR A 119 -11.58 0.08 9.73
N GLU A 120 -11.64 0.34 8.42
CA GLU A 120 -12.85 0.72 7.71
C GLU A 120 -13.82 -0.45 7.42
N ASP A 121 -13.44 -1.68 7.79
CA ASP A 121 -14.34 -2.83 7.71
C ASP A 121 -15.32 -2.92 8.90
N VAL A 122 -15.08 -2.13 9.94
CA VAL A 122 -15.98 -2.06 11.11
C VAL A 122 -16.38 -0.60 11.37
N PRO A 123 -17.67 -0.29 11.25
CA PRO A 123 -18.75 -1.14 10.74
C PRO A 123 -18.82 -1.15 9.20
N GLY A 124 -19.45 -2.18 8.63
CA GLY A 124 -19.99 -2.13 7.26
C GLY A 124 -19.10 -2.65 6.14
N LYS A 125 -17.90 -3.16 6.43
CA LYS A 125 -16.96 -3.73 5.41
C LYS A 125 -16.62 -2.76 4.28
N LYS A 126 -16.40 -1.49 4.58
CA LYS A 126 -16.16 -0.45 3.57
C LYS A 126 -14.90 -0.70 2.75
N GLU A 127 -13.80 -1.10 3.39
CA GLU A 127 -12.56 -1.46 2.68
C GLU A 127 -12.74 -2.72 1.83
N SER A 128 -13.13 -3.83 2.46
CA SER A 128 -13.25 -5.13 1.77
C SER A 128 -14.47 -5.23 0.84
N GLY A 129 -15.45 -4.38 0.99
CA GLY A 129 -16.62 -4.26 0.14
C GLY A 129 -16.45 -3.28 -1.02
N ASN A 130 -15.28 -2.65 -1.14
CA ASN A 130 -15.01 -1.64 -2.17
C ASN A 130 -16.00 -0.47 -2.15
N ASP A 131 -16.20 0.11 -0.97
CA ASP A 131 -17.09 1.27 -0.79
C ASP A 131 -16.62 2.43 -1.69
N PRO A 132 -17.48 2.96 -2.57
CA PRO A 132 -17.08 3.95 -3.55
C PRO A 132 -16.71 5.30 -2.93
N GLU A 133 -17.36 5.69 -1.81
CA GLU A 133 -17.07 6.95 -1.13
C GLU A 133 -15.69 6.87 -0.45
N LEU A 134 -15.37 5.71 0.16
CA LEU A 134 -14.07 5.48 0.76
C LEU A 134 -12.96 5.47 -0.29
N GLY A 135 -13.17 4.79 -1.42
CA GLY A 135 -12.23 4.76 -2.53
C GLY A 135 -11.96 6.16 -3.11
N ALA A 136 -13.02 6.94 -3.34
CA ALA A 136 -12.92 8.32 -3.81
C ALA A 136 -12.21 9.22 -2.79
N TYR A 137 -12.52 9.07 -1.49
CA TYR A 137 -11.85 9.82 -0.43
C TYR A 137 -10.35 9.55 -0.41
N TRP A 138 -9.93 8.29 -0.38
CA TRP A 138 -8.51 7.96 -0.39
C TRP A 138 -7.80 8.42 -1.67
N ALA A 139 -8.47 8.32 -2.80
CA ALA A 139 -7.93 8.86 -4.06
C ALA A 139 -7.69 10.37 -4.00
N SER A 140 -8.54 11.12 -3.29
CA SER A 140 -8.39 12.59 -3.15
C SER A 140 -7.14 13.01 -2.38
N LEU A 141 -6.50 12.08 -1.67
CA LEU A 141 -5.27 12.34 -0.91
C LEU A 141 -4.01 12.40 -1.79
N GLY A 142 -4.07 11.91 -3.04
CA GLY A 142 -2.91 11.78 -3.91
C GLY A 142 -3.14 12.19 -5.36
N ASP A 143 -2.04 12.18 -6.11
CA ASP A 143 -2.01 12.50 -7.54
C ASP A 143 -1.83 11.25 -8.43
N LEU A 144 -1.28 10.18 -7.84
CA LEU A 144 -0.94 8.93 -8.51
C LEU A 144 -1.13 7.75 -7.56
N PHE A 145 -1.60 6.64 -8.08
CA PHE A 145 -1.74 5.38 -7.33
C PHE A 145 -0.82 4.29 -7.89
N ILE A 146 -0.07 3.64 -7.01
CA ILE A 146 0.80 2.51 -7.33
C ILE A 146 0.37 1.29 -6.51
N ASN A 147 0.04 0.20 -7.21
CA ASN A 147 -0.23 -1.08 -6.55
C ASN A 147 1.05 -1.91 -6.48
N ASP A 148 1.52 -2.14 -5.25
CA ASP A 148 2.68 -2.99 -4.97
C ASP A 148 2.34 -4.16 -4.03
N ALA A 149 1.06 -4.54 -3.99
CA ALA A 149 0.50 -5.60 -3.17
C ALA A 149 -0.10 -6.73 -4.02
N PHE A 150 0.75 -7.58 -4.61
CA PHE A 150 0.29 -8.68 -5.48
C PHE A 150 -0.69 -9.61 -4.79
N GLY A 151 -0.45 -9.99 -3.52
CA GLY A 151 -1.31 -10.88 -2.75
C GLY A 151 -2.75 -10.40 -2.56
N THR A 152 -3.04 -9.12 -2.79
CA THR A 152 -4.39 -8.52 -2.72
C THR A 152 -4.93 -8.06 -4.07
N ALA A 153 -4.14 -8.14 -5.14
CA ALA A 153 -4.49 -7.59 -6.45
C ALA A 153 -5.73 -8.25 -7.09
N HIS A 154 -6.04 -9.50 -6.68
CA HIS A 154 -7.21 -10.24 -7.14
C HIS A 154 -8.53 -9.83 -6.48
N ARG A 155 -8.51 -8.91 -5.50
CA ARG A 155 -9.68 -8.48 -4.72
C ARG A 155 -10.10 -7.07 -5.11
N ALA A 156 -11.41 -6.86 -5.25
CA ALA A 156 -11.97 -5.54 -5.35
C ALA A 156 -12.09 -4.92 -3.94
N HIS A 157 -11.11 -4.12 -3.53
CA HIS A 157 -11.10 -3.39 -2.27
C HIS A 157 -11.06 -1.89 -2.54
N ALA A 158 -11.53 -1.06 -1.58
CA ALA A 158 -11.49 0.39 -1.70
C ALA A 158 -10.04 0.91 -1.86
N SER A 159 -9.07 0.34 -1.12
CA SER A 159 -7.64 0.66 -1.21
C SER A 159 -6.94 0.14 -2.47
N ASN A 160 -7.64 -0.49 -3.36
CA ASN A 160 -7.14 -1.08 -4.60
C ASN A 160 -7.96 -0.57 -5.80
N VAL A 161 -9.05 -1.27 -6.14
CA VAL A 161 -9.94 -0.90 -7.26
C VAL A 161 -10.58 0.47 -7.02
N GLY A 162 -10.99 0.77 -5.79
CA GLY A 162 -11.61 2.04 -5.44
C GLY A 162 -10.71 3.22 -5.77
N ILE A 163 -9.46 3.24 -5.30
CA ILE A 163 -8.51 4.33 -5.60
C ILE A 163 -8.16 4.35 -7.10
N ALA A 164 -7.88 3.18 -7.69
CA ALA A 164 -7.46 3.07 -9.09
C ALA A 164 -8.51 3.56 -10.09
N SER A 165 -9.79 3.60 -9.71
CA SER A 165 -10.87 4.13 -10.54
C SER A 165 -10.89 5.66 -10.64
N HIS A 166 -10.15 6.35 -9.77
CA HIS A 166 -10.13 7.82 -9.69
C HIS A 166 -8.78 8.44 -10.05
N LEU A 167 -7.68 7.67 -10.01
CA LEU A 167 -6.32 8.17 -10.23
C LEU A 167 -5.62 7.48 -11.40
N PRO A 168 -4.69 8.16 -12.08
CA PRO A 168 -3.68 7.49 -12.87
C PRO A 168 -3.00 6.41 -12.02
N SER A 169 -2.83 5.20 -12.58
CA SER A 169 -2.41 4.05 -11.79
C SER A 169 -1.36 3.22 -12.49
N GLY A 170 -0.42 2.67 -11.72
CA GLY A 170 0.64 1.81 -12.21
C GLY A 170 0.99 0.70 -11.21
N LEU A 171 1.88 -0.18 -11.65
CA LEU A 171 2.43 -1.27 -10.85
C LEU A 171 3.70 -0.82 -10.13
N GLY A 172 3.86 -1.22 -8.86
CA GLY A 172 5.15 -1.20 -8.19
C GLY A 172 6.01 -2.39 -8.65
N PHE A 173 7.28 -2.39 -8.26
CA PHE A 173 8.26 -3.37 -8.73
C PHE A 173 7.96 -4.81 -8.29
N LEU A 174 7.36 -4.97 -7.10
CA LEU A 174 6.98 -6.30 -6.63
C LEU A 174 5.87 -6.89 -7.51
N VAL A 175 4.83 -6.11 -7.78
CA VAL A 175 3.72 -6.56 -8.66
C VAL A 175 4.19 -6.73 -10.10
N GLU A 176 5.05 -5.83 -10.60
CA GLU A 176 5.64 -5.94 -11.93
C GLU A 176 6.41 -7.26 -12.10
N LYS A 177 7.24 -7.61 -11.12
CA LYS A 177 8.00 -8.87 -11.10
C LYS A 177 7.07 -10.09 -11.16
N GLU A 178 6.02 -10.10 -10.36
CA GLU A 178 5.04 -11.20 -10.34
C GLU A 178 4.27 -11.30 -11.66
N VAL A 179 3.81 -10.17 -12.19
CA VAL A 179 3.10 -10.13 -13.49
C VAL A 179 4.00 -10.65 -14.60
N ASN A 180 5.28 -10.26 -14.64
CA ASN A 180 6.23 -10.72 -15.65
C ASN A 180 6.51 -12.22 -15.50
N ALA A 181 6.69 -12.72 -14.27
CA ALA A 181 6.90 -14.14 -14.02
C ALA A 181 5.71 -15.01 -14.43
N LEU A 182 4.47 -14.51 -14.20
CA LEU A 182 3.26 -15.23 -14.55
C LEU A 182 2.82 -15.05 -16.02
N SER A 183 3.39 -14.07 -16.74
CA SER A 183 3.02 -13.79 -18.13
C SER A 183 3.30 -14.98 -19.07
N VAL A 184 4.31 -15.80 -18.75
CA VAL A 184 4.63 -17.03 -19.49
C VAL A 184 3.50 -18.06 -19.47
N LEU A 185 2.55 -17.96 -18.50
CA LEU A 185 1.41 -18.85 -18.40
C LEU A 185 0.32 -18.55 -19.45
N VAL A 186 0.35 -17.36 -20.04
CA VAL A 186 -0.64 -16.94 -21.04
C VAL A 186 -0.35 -17.58 -22.39
N GLU A 187 0.94 -17.65 -22.77
CA GLU A 187 1.41 -18.30 -24.00
C GLU A 187 2.67 -19.11 -23.66
N PRO A 188 2.51 -20.30 -23.03
CA PRO A 188 3.63 -21.11 -22.57
C PRO A 188 4.34 -21.83 -23.74
N GLU A 189 5.67 -21.93 -23.63
CA GLU A 189 6.41 -22.85 -24.50
C GLU A 189 6.05 -24.31 -24.14
N HIS A 190 5.85 -25.15 -25.16
CA HIS A 190 5.50 -26.54 -24.96
C HIS A 190 6.74 -27.47 -25.00
N PRO A 191 6.78 -28.55 -24.19
CA PRO A 191 5.75 -29.01 -23.24
C PRO A 191 5.68 -28.18 -21.97
N PHE A 192 4.47 -27.79 -21.52
CA PHE A 192 4.21 -27.04 -20.28
C PHE A 192 3.34 -27.89 -19.34
N VAL A 193 3.84 -28.14 -18.13
CA VAL A 193 3.15 -28.97 -17.12
C VAL A 193 3.01 -28.16 -15.82
N VAL A 194 1.78 -28.11 -15.30
CA VAL A 194 1.49 -27.56 -13.98
C VAL A 194 1.19 -28.72 -13.03
N VAL A 195 1.89 -28.76 -11.90
CA VAL A 195 1.74 -29.79 -10.87
C VAL A 195 1.10 -29.18 -9.62
#